data_0cbd5080c8095c7bcf917b933d6fa2f5
#
_entry.id   0cbd5080c8095c7bcf917b933d6fa2f5
#
_cell.length_a   1.000
_cell.length_b   1.000
_cell.length_c   1.000
_cell.angle_alpha   90.00
_cell.angle_beta   90.00
_cell.angle_gamma   90.00
#
_symmetry.space_group_name_H-M   'P 1'
#
loop_
_entity.id
_entity.type
_entity.pdbx_description
1 polymer ?
#
loop_
_entity_poly.entity_id
_entity_poly.type
_entity_poly.pdbx_seq_one_letter_code
_entity_poly.pdbx_strand_id
1 'polypeptide(L)'
;MTTTAGRRASAHPAPRPPETGRAGGARRWRARLGDHAPLLVVLGLGLLVRLVVTVAFWPAMMVSDAPSYLRFLGDLQPSLERPDGYGLLLLPLSLVADDVALFVGVQHVLGLAAATGLYALLRRWGVGRWWAAVGVLPLLLDAMVLVLEHGPLSDAFFLDLLVLAVVLLGWRRRPSPGVALAAGLVMGCAVLVRQVGTPLVLAGALFCLLAASGRWRRLVPAALLVVGFVVPVGAYSAWFAGTYGSPGLSGIGGVSSYMRTTTFVDCDRLELAPYARVLCPPEPVGERRDPTDYGWYEIGSGVQSLAVPPGVDRQAVLQDFARQALAAQPLDYARVVLRDVALGFDPLRADRFEYNTVFKWKFATYVDREPTPWTEPGFADHGGVQQQTRQPWADLLVAYERVVYTWGPVVLLSLVVGAVGALSPRAGAARPLVLLLVLVGFGLSVLPDITTQFVWRYQLPAIVLLPVAAVLAGSALRHRGPRRVP
;
A
#
# COMPACT_ATOMS: atom_id res chain seq x y z
N MET A 1 5.30 11.78 -98.66
CA MET A 1 4.36 11.18 -97.70
C MET A 1 5.02 11.10 -96.34
N THR A 2 4.78 12.10 -95.53
CA THR A 2 5.39 12.22 -94.19
C THR A 2 4.25 12.28 -93.18
N THR A 3 4.16 11.25 -92.36
CA THR A 3 3.14 11.10 -91.32
C THR A 3 3.73 11.63 -89.99
N THR A 4 3.21 12.70 -89.47
CA THR A 4 3.49 13.33 -88.17
C THR A 4 2.67 12.60 -87.07
N ALA A 5 3.41 11.91 -86.09
CA ALA A 5 2.78 11.36 -84.91
C ALA A 5 2.61 12.39 -83.80
N GLY A 6 1.38 12.69 -83.41
CA GLY A 6 1.02 13.60 -82.33
C GLY A 6 1.30 12.98 -80.97
N ARG A 7 2.17 13.57 -80.17
CA ARG A 7 2.36 13.27 -78.74
C ARG A 7 1.18 13.80 -77.93
N ARG A 8 0.42 12.90 -77.30
CA ARG A 8 -0.57 13.28 -76.25
C ARG A 8 0.21 13.59 -74.98
N ALA A 9 0.07 14.84 -74.52
CA ALA A 9 0.53 15.29 -73.21
C ALA A 9 -0.34 14.65 -72.12
N SER A 10 0.27 13.89 -71.21
CA SER A 10 -0.39 13.39 -70.01
C SER A 10 -0.51 14.54 -68.96
N ALA A 11 -1.74 14.95 -68.68
CA ALA A 11 -2.03 15.92 -67.64
C ALA A 11 -1.74 15.30 -66.27
N HIS A 12 -0.79 15.86 -65.54
CA HIS A 12 -0.56 15.54 -64.10
C HIS A 12 -1.77 16.08 -63.29
N PRO A 13 -2.32 15.30 -62.35
CA PRO A 13 -3.35 15.82 -61.48
C PRO A 13 -2.77 16.88 -60.52
N ALA A 14 -3.49 17.98 -60.36
CA ALA A 14 -3.11 19.09 -59.48
C ALA A 14 -2.93 18.59 -58.01
N PRO A 15 -1.96 19.12 -57.27
CA PRO A 15 -1.79 18.80 -55.86
C PRO A 15 -3.01 19.22 -55.04
N ARG A 16 -3.54 18.26 -54.24
CA ARG A 16 -4.65 18.53 -53.31
C ARG A 16 -4.22 19.62 -52.30
N PRO A 17 -5.06 20.62 -52.01
CA PRO A 17 -4.75 21.61 -51.00
C PRO A 17 -4.53 20.97 -49.64
N PRO A 18 -3.62 21.49 -48.79
CA PRO A 18 -3.41 20.95 -47.46
C PRO A 18 -4.68 21.06 -46.64
N GLU A 19 -5.19 19.94 -46.15
CA GLU A 19 -6.32 19.87 -45.20
C GLU A 19 -5.98 20.78 -44.00
N THR A 20 -6.80 21.77 -43.73
CA THR A 20 -6.63 22.77 -42.69
C THR A 20 -6.49 22.09 -41.33
N GLY A 21 -5.36 22.30 -40.64
CA GLY A 21 -4.84 21.58 -39.48
C GLY A 21 -5.71 21.54 -38.21
N ARG A 22 -6.89 22.19 -38.18
CA ARG A 22 -7.81 22.17 -37.01
C ARG A 22 -8.73 20.96 -36.99
N ALA A 23 -9.22 20.45 -38.12
CA ALA A 23 -10.08 19.27 -38.19
C ALA A 23 -9.31 17.97 -37.90
N GLY A 24 -8.02 17.88 -38.28
CA GLY A 24 -7.13 16.76 -37.98
C GLY A 24 -6.78 16.64 -36.49
N GLY A 25 -6.66 17.77 -35.80
CA GLY A 25 -6.40 17.79 -34.35
C GLY A 25 -7.56 17.25 -33.52
N ALA A 26 -8.78 17.72 -33.80
CA ALA A 26 -9.98 17.27 -33.09
C ALA A 26 -10.30 15.78 -33.32
N ARG A 27 -10.06 15.25 -34.53
CA ARG A 27 -10.23 13.83 -34.84
C ARG A 27 -9.21 12.94 -34.13
N ARG A 28 -7.95 13.38 -34.04
CA ARG A 28 -6.91 12.69 -33.28
C ARG A 28 -7.19 12.69 -31.78
N TRP A 29 -7.70 13.80 -31.25
CA TRP A 29 -8.11 13.91 -29.83
C TRP A 29 -9.27 12.98 -29.50
N ARG A 30 -10.31 12.97 -30.30
CA ARG A 30 -11.46 12.03 -30.13
C ARG A 30 -11.05 10.56 -30.22
N ALA A 31 -10.15 10.23 -31.13
CA ALA A 31 -9.63 8.85 -31.24
C ALA A 31 -8.80 8.47 -29.98
N ARG A 32 -7.98 9.37 -29.45
CA ARG A 32 -7.24 9.13 -28.19
C ARG A 32 -8.15 9.01 -26.99
N LEU A 33 -9.18 9.86 -26.87
CA LEU A 33 -10.19 9.75 -25.81
C LEU A 33 -10.93 8.41 -25.90
N GLY A 34 -11.29 7.95 -27.10
CA GLY A 34 -11.90 6.65 -27.32
C GLY A 34 -11.02 5.47 -26.88
N ASP A 35 -9.71 5.59 -27.06
CA ASP A 35 -8.76 4.56 -26.59
C ASP A 35 -8.64 4.47 -25.07
N HIS A 36 -8.90 5.57 -24.35
CA HIS A 36 -8.86 5.61 -22.89
C HIS A 36 -10.25 5.69 -22.24
N ALA A 37 -11.33 5.52 -23.01
CA ALA A 37 -12.70 5.55 -22.49
C ALA A 37 -12.91 4.60 -21.26
N PRO A 38 -12.38 3.37 -21.22
CA PRO A 38 -12.53 2.53 -20.04
C PRO A 38 -11.89 3.14 -18.79
N LEU A 39 -10.73 3.79 -18.91
CA LEU A 39 -10.10 4.49 -17.80
C LEU A 39 -10.96 5.67 -17.33
N LEU A 40 -11.46 6.49 -18.25
CA LEU A 40 -12.28 7.65 -17.92
C LEU A 40 -13.56 7.26 -17.19
N VAL A 41 -14.19 6.14 -17.60
CA VAL A 41 -15.38 5.60 -16.91
C VAL A 41 -15.04 5.18 -15.48
N VAL A 42 -13.99 4.36 -15.28
CA VAL A 42 -13.66 3.88 -13.94
C VAL A 42 -13.10 4.98 -13.03
N LEU A 43 -12.39 5.97 -13.56
CA LEU A 43 -11.98 7.17 -12.82
C LEU A 43 -13.18 8.04 -12.44
N GLY A 44 -14.14 8.21 -13.35
CA GLY A 44 -15.38 8.95 -13.07
C GLY A 44 -16.19 8.30 -11.94
N LEU A 45 -16.32 6.95 -11.95
CA LEU A 45 -16.96 6.20 -10.88
C LEU A 45 -16.16 6.33 -9.57
N GLY A 46 -14.83 6.17 -9.63
CA GLY A 46 -13.96 6.32 -8.46
C GLY A 46 -14.02 7.73 -7.85
N LEU A 47 -14.07 8.76 -8.68
CA LEU A 47 -14.27 10.15 -8.22
C LEU A 47 -15.65 10.33 -7.59
N LEU A 48 -16.70 9.84 -8.25
CA LEU A 48 -18.07 9.96 -7.74
C LEU A 48 -18.20 9.34 -6.34
N VAL A 49 -17.68 8.12 -6.15
CA VAL A 49 -17.73 7.46 -4.83
C VAL A 49 -16.93 8.25 -3.79
N ARG A 50 -15.75 8.79 -4.12
CA ARG A 50 -14.96 9.65 -3.22
C ARG A 50 -15.71 10.92 -2.81
N LEU A 51 -16.41 11.55 -3.75
CA LEU A 51 -17.28 12.69 -3.43
C LEU A 51 -18.41 12.30 -2.49
N VAL A 52 -19.04 11.15 -2.69
CA VAL A 52 -20.08 10.63 -1.78
C VAL A 52 -19.49 10.35 -0.40
N VAL A 53 -18.30 9.74 -0.31
CA VAL A 53 -17.60 9.50 0.97
C VAL A 53 -17.30 10.82 1.69
N THR A 54 -16.79 11.83 0.96
CA THR A 54 -16.50 13.15 1.53
C THR A 54 -17.77 13.84 2.03
N VAL A 55 -18.89 13.73 1.31
CA VAL A 55 -20.17 14.29 1.77
C VAL A 55 -20.70 13.54 2.97
N ALA A 56 -20.59 12.20 2.98
CA ALA A 56 -21.12 11.35 4.04
C ALA A 56 -20.38 11.55 5.39
N PHE A 57 -19.06 11.72 5.33
CA PHE A 57 -18.16 11.68 6.50
C PHE A 57 -17.25 12.90 6.61
N TRP A 58 -17.79 14.10 6.41
CA TRP A 58 -17.05 15.35 6.51
C TRP A 58 -16.53 15.62 7.93
N PRO A 59 -15.31 16.15 8.14
CA PRO A 59 -14.24 16.42 7.15
C PRO A 59 -13.41 15.16 6.83
N ALA A 60 -13.39 14.18 7.71
CA ALA A 60 -12.62 12.92 7.60
C ALA A 60 -13.17 11.87 8.57
N MET A 61 -12.82 10.61 8.35
CA MET A 61 -13.06 9.52 9.29
C MET A 61 -11.87 9.40 10.26
N MET A 62 -12.07 9.81 11.51
CA MET A 62 -11.05 9.70 12.55
C MET A 62 -11.09 8.30 13.18
N VAL A 63 -10.28 7.40 12.68
CA VAL A 63 -10.27 5.99 13.10
C VAL A 63 -8.86 5.55 13.53
N SER A 64 -8.80 4.59 14.46
CA SER A 64 -7.57 3.92 14.87
C SER A 64 -6.45 4.90 15.25
N ASP A 65 -5.35 4.89 14.49
CA ASP A 65 -4.11 5.62 14.77
C ASP A 65 -4.13 7.08 14.27
N ALA A 66 -5.22 7.54 13.63
CA ALA A 66 -5.29 8.86 13.01
C ALA A 66 -4.87 10.01 13.94
N PRO A 67 -5.33 10.09 15.20
CA PRO A 67 -4.92 11.15 16.10
C PRO A 67 -3.41 11.18 16.37
N SER A 68 -2.76 10.00 16.47
CA SER A 68 -1.33 9.93 16.73
C SER A 68 -0.48 10.41 15.55
N TYR A 69 -0.97 10.25 14.32
CA TYR A 69 -0.30 10.79 13.14
C TYR A 69 -0.39 12.31 13.04
N LEU A 70 -1.52 12.89 13.43
CA LEU A 70 -1.74 14.33 13.40
C LEU A 70 -0.95 15.06 14.50
N ARG A 71 -0.75 14.42 15.65
CA ARG A 71 0.06 14.99 16.76
C ARG A 71 1.45 15.43 16.33
N PHE A 72 2.06 14.75 15.35
CA PHE A 72 3.36 15.13 14.81
C PHE A 72 3.40 16.58 14.27
N LEU A 73 2.30 17.09 13.75
CA LEU A 73 2.25 18.47 13.21
C LEU A 73 2.36 19.53 14.33
N GLY A 74 1.92 19.20 15.55
CA GLY A 74 2.06 20.07 16.72
C GLY A 74 3.37 19.89 17.49
N ASP A 75 3.99 18.70 17.38
CA ASP A 75 5.26 18.38 18.04
C ASP A 75 6.20 17.67 17.06
N LEU A 76 7.09 18.43 16.45
CA LEU A 76 8.02 17.94 15.41
C LEU A 76 9.16 17.10 16.02
N GLN A 77 8.81 16.14 16.88
CA GLN A 77 9.73 15.16 17.46
C GLN A 77 9.43 13.77 16.92
N PRO A 78 10.45 12.92 16.72
CA PRO A 78 10.21 11.55 16.26
C PRO A 78 9.46 10.76 17.33
N SER A 79 8.44 10.01 16.91
CA SER A 79 7.65 9.14 17.79
C SER A 79 8.41 7.86 18.13
N LEU A 80 8.32 7.41 19.40
CA LEU A 80 8.80 6.08 19.78
C LEU A 80 7.99 4.94 19.17
N GLU A 81 6.72 5.18 18.85
CA GLU A 81 5.82 4.11 18.42
C GLU A 81 6.03 3.72 16.96
N ARG A 82 6.28 4.71 16.09
CA ARG A 82 6.36 4.51 14.64
C ARG A 82 7.12 5.65 13.96
N PRO A 83 7.64 5.44 12.75
CA PRO A 83 8.24 6.53 11.99
C PRO A 83 7.18 7.57 11.60
N ASP A 84 7.55 8.86 11.60
CA ASP A 84 6.64 9.99 11.34
C ASP A 84 6.63 10.46 9.89
N GLY A 85 6.98 9.57 8.95
CA GLY A 85 6.99 9.90 7.52
C GLY A 85 5.64 10.37 6.99
N TYR A 86 4.53 9.89 7.56
CA TYR A 86 3.20 10.40 7.21
C TYR A 86 3.03 11.86 7.61
N GLY A 87 3.35 12.22 8.86
CA GLY A 87 3.32 13.61 9.34
C GLY A 87 4.27 14.52 8.55
N LEU A 88 5.48 14.02 8.21
CA LEU A 88 6.41 14.75 7.34
C LEU A 88 5.84 15.04 5.94
N LEU A 89 5.01 14.14 5.39
CA LEU A 89 4.30 14.38 4.11
C LEU A 89 3.12 15.34 4.26
N LEU A 90 2.48 15.39 5.43
CA LEU A 90 1.42 16.35 5.74
C LEU A 90 1.95 17.75 6.03
N LEU A 91 3.17 17.88 6.56
CA LEU A 91 3.74 19.15 6.97
C LEU A 91 3.69 20.26 5.88
N PRO A 92 4.06 20.02 4.61
CA PRO A 92 3.91 21.04 3.58
C PRO A 92 2.45 21.40 3.28
N LEU A 93 1.51 20.49 3.51
CA LEU A 93 0.07 20.76 3.34
C LEU A 93 -0.45 21.61 4.50
N SER A 94 -0.04 21.35 5.74
CA SER A 94 -0.45 22.14 6.90
C SER A 94 0.04 23.59 6.82
N LEU A 95 1.15 23.86 6.11
CA LEU A 95 1.61 25.22 5.82
C LEU A 95 0.69 25.98 4.84
N VAL A 96 -0.11 25.26 4.02
CA VAL A 96 -1.09 25.87 3.12
C VAL A 96 -2.43 26.08 3.82
N ALA A 97 -2.93 25.03 4.45
CA ALA A 97 -4.09 25.05 5.34
C ALA A 97 -3.99 23.89 6.31
N ASP A 98 -4.00 24.20 7.58
CA ASP A 98 -3.97 23.19 8.66
C ASP A 98 -5.38 22.65 8.88
N ASP A 99 -5.84 21.79 7.94
CA ASP A 99 -7.19 21.28 7.87
C ASP A 99 -7.18 19.80 7.43
N VAL A 100 -7.79 18.96 8.24
CA VAL A 100 -7.92 17.51 7.98
C VAL A 100 -8.61 17.25 6.63
N ALA A 101 -9.59 18.08 6.23
CA ALA A 101 -10.27 17.93 4.94
C ALA A 101 -9.31 18.10 3.75
N LEU A 102 -8.33 19.02 3.85
CA LEU A 102 -7.29 19.17 2.85
C LEU A 102 -6.42 17.91 2.77
N PHE A 103 -5.99 17.38 3.92
CA PHE A 103 -5.11 16.20 3.97
C PHE A 103 -5.77 15.00 3.29
N VAL A 104 -7.04 14.73 3.64
CA VAL A 104 -7.83 13.64 3.07
C VAL A 104 -8.16 13.89 1.60
N GLY A 105 -8.47 15.14 1.23
CA GLY A 105 -8.70 15.52 -0.16
C GLY A 105 -7.49 15.23 -1.05
N VAL A 106 -6.27 15.51 -0.57
CA VAL A 106 -5.02 15.17 -1.26
C VAL A 106 -4.85 13.65 -1.39
N GLN A 107 -5.16 12.87 -0.36
CA GLN A 107 -5.11 11.40 -0.43
C GLN A 107 -6.02 10.86 -1.55
N HIS A 108 -7.26 11.37 -1.65
CA HIS A 108 -8.17 10.99 -2.74
C HIS A 108 -7.62 11.32 -4.14
N VAL A 109 -6.99 12.49 -4.30
CA VAL A 109 -6.37 12.87 -5.59
C VAL A 109 -5.18 11.96 -5.91
N LEU A 110 -4.35 11.65 -4.93
CA LEU A 110 -3.20 10.75 -5.11
C LEU A 110 -3.65 9.33 -5.45
N GLY A 111 -4.70 8.79 -4.82
CA GLY A 111 -5.27 7.49 -5.17
C GLY A 111 -5.78 7.42 -6.62
N LEU A 112 -6.44 8.49 -7.11
CA LEU A 112 -6.84 8.58 -8.53
C LEU A 112 -5.62 8.67 -9.47
N ALA A 113 -4.58 9.41 -9.08
CA ALA A 113 -3.32 9.50 -9.82
C ALA A 113 -2.57 8.17 -9.84
N ALA A 114 -2.52 7.46 -8.72
CA ALA A 114 -1.92 6.13 -8.60
C ALA A 114 -2.61 5.11 -9.52
N ALA A 115 -3.95 5.09 -9.53
CA ALA A 115 -4.72 4.24 -10.44
C ALA A 115 -4.44 4.57 -11.92
N THR A 116 -4.32 5.86 -12.26
CA THR A 116 -3.95 6.31 -13.60
C THR A 116 -2.54 5.85 -13.97
N GLY A 117 -1.59 5.93 -13.03
CA GLY A 117 -0.21 5.46 -13.21
C GLY A 117 -0.14 3.96 -13.46
N LEU A 118 -0.86 3.13 -12.68
CA LEU A 118 -0.94 1.68 -12.89
C LEU A 118 -1.60 1.31 -14.21
N TYR A 119 -2.70 1.98 -14.57
CA TYR A 119 -3.32 1.79 -15.88
C TYR A 119 -2.34 2.11 -17.01
N ALA A 120 -1.66 3.25 -16.95
CA ALA A 120 -0.68 3.65 -17.95
C ALA A 120 0.47 2.65 -18.05
N LEU A 121 0.95 2.13 -16.91
CA LEU A 121 1.95 1.08 -16.85
C LEU A 121 1.46 -0.18 -17.57
N LEU A 122 0.26 -0.68 -17.26
CA LEU A 122 -0.33 -1.85 -17.91
C LEU A 122 -0.48 -1.65 -19.42
N ARG A 123 -0.96 -0.48 -19.86
CA ARG A 123 -1.08 -0.12 -21.28
C ARG A 123 0.28 -0.12 -21.98
N ARG A 124 1.29 0.43 -21.32
CA ARG A 124 2.66 0.47 -21.84
C ARG A 124 3.24 -0.94 -22.06
N TRP A 125 2.87 -1.90 -21.23
CA TRP A 125 3.26 -3.31 -21.36
C TRP A 125 2.35 -4.10 -22.30
N GLY A 126 1.45 -3.43 -23.05
CA GLY A 126 0.61 -4.03 -24.09
C GLY A 126 -0.65 -4.71 -23.58
N VAL A 127 -1.04 -4.49 -22.34
CA VAL A 127 -2.33 -4.96 -21.81
C VAL A 127 -3.46 -4.22 -22.53
N GLY A 128 -4.52 -4.94 -22.93
CA GLY A 128 -5.71 -4.36 -23.55
C GLY A 128 -6.40 -3.35 -22.62
N ARG A 129 -6.99 -2.29 -23.19
CA ARG A 129 -7.56 -1.14 -22.43
C ARG A 129 -8.57 -1.55 -21.36
N TRP A 130 -9.44 -2.51 -21.63
CA TRP A 130 -10.43 -3.01 -20.68
C TRP A 130 -9.79 -3.79 -19.53
N TRP A 131 -8.84 -4.67 -19.85
CA TRP A 131 -8.11 -5.41 -18.81
C TRP A 131 -7.25 -4.51 -17.95
N ALA A 132 -6.66 -3.46 -18.54
CA ALA A 132 -5.92 -2.46 -17.75
C ALA A 132 -6.85 -1.67 -16.81
N ALA A 133 -8.08 -1.36 -17.24
CA ALA A 133 -9.10 -0.74 -16.38
C ALA A 133 -9.54 -1.71 -15.26
N VAL A 134 -9.80 -2.99 -15.60
CA VAL A 134 -10.14 -4.01 -14.58
C VAL A 134 -9.04 -4.15 -13.52
N GLY A 135 -7.77 -4.13 -13.94
CA GLY A 135 -6.63 -4.27 -13.02
C GLY A 135 -6.55 -3.17 -11.95
N VAL A 136 -7.11 -1.98 -12.21
CA VAL A 136 -7.07 -0.85 -11.27
C VAL A 136 -8.39 -0.63 -10.52
N LEU A 137 -9.43 -1.44 -10.76
CA LEU A 137 -10.72 -1.32 -10.06
C LEU A 137 -10.58 -1.40 -8.54
N PRO A 138 -9.77 -2.31 -7.96
CA PRO A 138 -9.63 -2.38 -6.51
C PRO A 138 -9.17 -1.06 -5.88
N LEU A 139 -8.18 -0.40 -6.48
CA LEU A 139 -7.69 0.90 -5.97
C LEU A 139 -8.75 1.99 -6.07
N LEU A 140 -9.64 1.92 -7.07
CA LEU A 140 -10.64 2.96 -7.30
C LEU A 140 -11.92 2.76 -6.50
N LEU A 141 -12.33 1.50 -6.28
CA LEU A 141 -13.69 1.19 -5.83
C LEU A 141 -13.77 0.32 -4.57
N ASP A 142 -12.69 -0.34 -4.14
CA ASP A 142 -12.75 -1.17 -2.92
C ASP A 142 -13.11 -0.30 -1.69
N ALA A 143 -14.15 -0.68 -0.97
CA ALA A 143 -14.67 0.09 0.14
C ALA A 143 -13.62 0.34 1.24
N MET A 144 -12.77 -0.65 1.56
CA MET A 144 -11.72 -0.47 2.57
C MET A 144 -10.63 0.49 2.10
N VAL A 145 -10.30 0.51 0.80
CA VAL A 145 -9.39 1.53 0.23
C VAL A 145 -9.96 2.92 0.45
N LEU A 146 -11.26 3.11 0.19
CA LEU A 146 -11.94 4.40 0.35
C LEU A 146 -12.02 4.84 1.82
N VAL A 147 -12.29 3.92 2.74
CA VAL A 147 -12.27 4.19 4.20
C VAL A 147 -10.89 4.66 4.63
N LEU A 148 -9.83 3.98 4.20
CA LEU A 148 -8.45 4.31 4.58
C LEU A 148 -7.94 5.58 3.89
N GLU A 149 -8.41 5.89 2.67
CA GLU A 149 -8.12 7.16 2.02
C GLU A 149 -8.87 8.33 2.68
N HIS A 150 -10.06 8.10 3.25
CA HIS A 150 -10.85 9.15 3.89
C HIS A 150 -10.52 9.35 5.38
N GLY A 151 -9.59 8.57 5.91
CA GLY A 151 -8.98 8.79 7.22
C GLY A 151 -7.60 9.44 7.10
N PRO A 152 -7.17 10.26 8.06
CA PRO A 152 -5.79 10.73 8.13
C PRO A 152 -4.88 9.60 8.62
N LEU A 153 -4.72 8.59 7.76
CA LEU A 153 -3.99 7.35 8.02
C LEU A 153 -2.82 7.19 7.05
N SER A 154 -1.74 6.64 7.55
CA SER A 154 -0.53 6.39 6.76
C SER A 154 -0.73 5.38 5.62
N ASP A 155 -1.80 4.57 5.66
CA ASP A 155 -2.06 3.48 4.71
C ASP A 155 -2.20 3.98 3.27
N ALA A 156 -2.92 5.09 3.04
CA ALA A 156 -3.13 5.67 1.73
C ALA A 156 -1.83 6.17 1.11
N PHE A 157 -1.09 7.05 1.79
CA PHE A 157 0.19 7.53 1.29
C PHE A 157 1.22 6.41 1.08
N PHE A 158 1.24 5.44 1.98
CA PHE A 158 2.10 4.26 1.81
C PHE A 158 1.80 3.52 0.51
N LEU A 159 0.51 3.26 0.24
CA LEU A 159 0.09 2.61 -1.00
C LEU A 159 0.45 3.43 -2.24
N ASP A 160 0.25 4.76 -2.20
CA ASP A 160 0.60 5.66 -3.30
C ASP A 160 2.10 5.66 -3.59
N LEU A 161 2.94 5.66 -2.54
CA LEU A 161 4.39 5.55 -2.69
C LEU A 161 4.81 4.16 -3.23
N LEU A 162 4.15 3.06 -2.83
CA LEU A 162 4.37 1.75 -3.42
C LEU A 162 4.06 1.74 -4.91
N VAL A 163 2.91 2.30 -5.30
CA VAL A 163 2.51 2.42 -6.70
C VAL A 163 3.50 3.27 -7.48
N LEU A 164 3.91 4.41 -6.93
CA LEU A 164 4.89 5.29 -7.58
C LEU A 164 6.23 4.55 -7.81
N ALA A 165 6.74 3.83 -6.81
CA ALA A 165 7.97 3.05 -6.93
C ALA A 165 7.86 1.97 -8.01
N VAL A 166 6.74 1.23 -8.04
CA VAL A 166 6.46 0.21 -9.07
C VAL A 166 6.35 0.84 -10.46
N VAL A 167 5.65 1.96 -10.59
CA VAL A 167 5.50 2.68 -11.86
C VAL A 167 6.86 3.19 -12.36
N LEU A 168 7.67 3.79 -11.49
CA LEU A 168 9.02 4.26 -11.84
C LEU A 168 9.88 3.11 -12.36
N LEU A 169 9.99 2.02 -11.61
CA LEU A 169 10.81 0.86 -12.00
C LEU A 169 10.29 0.16 -13.25
N GLY A 170 8.96 -0.02 -13.33
CA GLY A 170 8.30 -0.75 -14.41
C GLY A 170 8.09 0.05 -15.69
N TRP A 171 8.29 1.39 -15.68
CA TRP A 171 7.99 2.24 -16.83
C TRP A 171 8.77 1.87 -18.08
N ARG A 172 9.98 1.38 -17.91
CA ARG A 172 10.84 0.84 -18.98
C ARG A 172 11.20 -0.60 -18.67
N ARG A 173 11.51 -1.38 -19.70
CA ARG A 173 11.99 -2.76 -19.53
C ARG A 173 13.26 -2.84 -18.67
N ARG A 174 14.05 -1.77 -18.66
CA ARG A 174 15.29 -1.64 -17.89
C ARG A 174 15.29 -0.26 -17.25
N PRO A 175 15.30 -0.16 -15.92
CA PRO A 175 15.40 1.14 -15.26
C PRO A 175 16.78 1.76 -15.57
N SER A 176 16.78 3.06 -15.83
CA SER A 176 18.05 3.81 -15.88
C SER A 176 18.59 4.00 -14.43
N PRO A 177 19.90 4.27 -14.29
CA PRO A 177 20.49 4.54 -12.97
C PRO A 177 19.75 5.62 -12.17
N GLY A 178 19.40 6.76 -12.80
CA GLY A 178 18.65 7.84 -12.13
C GLY A 178 17.24 7.44 -11.73
N VAL A 179 16.53 6.65 -12.55
CA VAL A 179 15.19 6.11 -12.19
C VAL A 179 15.30 5.14 -11.02
N ALA A 180 16.32 4.30 -10.99
CA ALA A 180 16.54 3.38 -9.88
C ALA A 180 16.83 4.13 -8.57
N LEU A 181 17.66 5.18 -8.61
CA LEU A 181 17.91 6.07 -7.46
C LEU A 181 16.61 6.72 -6.98
N ALA A 182 15.82 7.29 -7.89
CA ALA A 182 14.53 7.91 -7.56
C ALA A 182 13.54 6.90 -6.95
N ALA A 183 13.45 5.69 -7.52
CA ALA A 183 12.61 4.64 -6.94
C ALA A 183 13.09 4.22 -5.55
N GLY A 184 14.41 4.16 -5.32
CA GLY A 184 14.99 3.91 -4.01
C GLY A 184 14.61 4.99 -3.00
N LEU A 185 14.70 6.27 -3.36
CA LEU A 185 14.25 7.40 -2.52
C LEU A 185 12.77 7.26 -2.15
N VAL A 186 11.90 6.97 -3.13
CA VAL A 186 10.47 6.75 -2.89
C VAL A 186 10.23 5.57 -1.97
N MET A 187 10.95 4.44 -2.15
CA MET A 187 10.84 3.28 -1.27
C MET A 187 11.30 3.59 0.16
N GLY A 188 12.40 4.37 0.31
CA GLY A 188 12.86 4.82 1.62
C GLY A 188 11.85 5.73 2.31
N CYS A 189 11.23 6.67 1.59
CA CYS A 189 10.13 7.47 2.11
C CYS A 189 8.92 6.62 2.51
N ALA A 190 8.60 5.57 1.72
CA ALA A 190 7.53 4.64 2.06
C ALA A 190 7.78 3.92 3.39
N VAL A 191 9.03 3.54 3.70
CA VAL A 191 9.41 2.95 4.99
C VAL A 191 9.19 3.92 6.14
N LEU A 192 9.46 5.21 5.94
CA LEU A 192 9.20 6.24 6.96
C LEU A 192 7.70 6.47 7.18
N VAL A 193 6.87 6.22 6.17
CA VAL A 193 5.40 6.23 6.31
C VAL A 193 4.91 4.97 7.03
N ARG A 194 5.44 3.78 6.66
CA ARG A 194 5.12 2.51 7.32
C ARG A 194 6.33 1.58 7.32
N GLN A 195 6.84 1.25 8.48
CA GLN A 195 8.05 0.45 8.67
C GLN A 195 7.98 -0.95 8.01
N VAL A 196 6.77 -1.48 7.79
CA VAL A 196 6.54 -2.73 7.06
C VAL A 196 7.12 -2.71 5.63
N GLY A 197 7.33 -1.53 5.07
CA GLY A 197 7.98 -1.34 3.76
C GLY A 197 9.46 -1.66 3.69
N THR A 198 10.14 -1.98 4.81
CA THR A 198 11.59 -2.23 4.84
C THR A 198 12.07 -3.25 3.78
N PRO A 199 11.38 -4.38 3.49
CA PRO A 199 11.82 -5.33 2.46
C PRO A 199 11.67 -4.84 1.01
N LEU A 200 11.05 -3.68 0.77
CA LEU A 200 10.88 -3.12 -0.59
C LEU A 200 12.21 -2.99 -1.32
N VAL A 201 13.27 -2.62 -0.61
CA VAL A 201 14.61 -2.47 -1.19
C VAL A 201 15.10 -3.77 -1.83
N LEU A 202 14.80 -4.93 -1.20
CA LEU A 202 15.18 -6.24 -1.74
C LEU A 202 14.40 -6.57 -3.02
N ALA A 203 13.08 -6.32 -3.03
CA ALA A 203 12.25 -6.53 -4.20
C ALA A 203 12.65 -5.62 -5.37
N GLY A 204 12.93 -4.34 -5.10
CA GLY A 204 13.41 -3.37 -6.09
C GLY A 204 14.79 -3.69 -6.63
N ALA A 205 15.75 -4.07 -5.78
CA ALA A 205 17.10 -4.48 -6.18
C ALA A 205 17.04 -5.76 -7.04
N LEU A 206 16.23 -6.76 -6.63
CA LEU A 206 16.01 -7.98 -7.40
C LEU A 206 15.42 -7.66 -8.79
N PHE A 207 14.46 -6.75 -8.86
CA PHE A 207 13.93 -6.28 -10.15
C PHE A 207 15.04 -5.70 -11.03
N CYS A 208 15.88 -4.81 -10.51
CA CYS A 208 17.00 -4.22 -11.27
C CYS A 208 17.97 -5.29 -11.79
N LEU A 209 18.26 -6.31 -10.97
CA LEU A 209 19.13 -7.42 -11.31
C LEU A 209 18.55 -8.33 -12.41
N LEU A 210 17.22 -8.53 -12.41
CA LEU A 210 16.54 -9.42 -13.37
C LEU A 210 16.15 -8.70 -14.67
N ALA A 211 15.88 -7.40 -14.62
CA ALA A 211 15.39 -6.61 -15.76
C ALA A 211 16.46 -6.33 -16.82
N ALA A 212 17.72 -6.51 -16.54
CA ALA A 212 18.83 -6.21 -17.44
C ALA A 212 19.74 -7.42 -17.71
N SER A 213 20.53 -7.35 -18.77
CA SER A 213 21.64 -8.27 -19.09
C SER A 213 22.97 -7.52 -19.07
N GLY A 214 24.02 -8.20 -18.63
CA GLY A 214 25.36 -7.61 -18.45
C GLY A 214 25.58 -7.03 -17.05
N ARG A 215 26.81 -7.27 -16.49
CA ARG A 215 27.14 -7.01 -15.08
C ARG A 215 26.83 -5.57 -14.64
N TRP A 216 27.39 -4.58 -15.33
CA TRP A 216 27.23 -3.17 -14.95
C TRP A 216 25.82 -2.64 -15.11
N ARG A 217 25.09 -3.10 -16.15
CA ARG A 217 23.70 -2.73 -16.39
C ARG A 217 22.72 -3.28 -15.34
N ARG A 218 23.12 -4.28 -14.57
CA ARG A 218 22.39 -4.86 -13.44
C ARG A 218 22.78 -4.21 -12.13
N LEU A 219 24.09 -4.15 -11.87
CA LEU A 219 24.63 -3.76 -10.55
C LEU A 219 24.49 -2.27 -10.28
N VAL A 220 24.73 -1.40 -11.29
CA VAL A 220 24.67 0.05 -11.08
C VAL A 220 23.26 0.53 -10.70
N PRO A 221 22.17 0.16 -11.42
CA PRO A 221 20.82 0.51 -10.98
C PRO A 221 20.44 -0.11 -9.63
N ALA A 222 20.82 -1.36 -9.36
CA ALA A 222 20.54 -2.00 -8.07
C ALA A 222 21.25 -1.27 -6.92
N ALA A 223 22.52 -0.93 -7.07
CA ALA A 223 23.30 -0.20 -6.08
C ALA A 223 22.72 1.22 -5.84
N LEU A 224 22.37 1.95 -6.90
CA LEU A 224 21.78 3.28 -6.78
C LEU A 224 20.38 3.24 -6.16
N LEU A 225 19.59 2.20 -6.42
CA LEU A 225 18.31 2.00 -5.71
C LEU A 225 18.57 1.83 -4.21
N VAL A 226 19.53 1.01 -3.81
CA VAL A 226 19.90 0.83 -2.38
C VAL A 226 20.39 2.15 -1.79
N VAL A 227 21.24 2.89 -2.47
CA VAL A 227 21.69 4.22 -2.02
C VAL A 227 20.49 5.16 -1.82
N GLY A 228 19.60 5.24 -2.83
CA GLY A 228 18.38 6.06 -2.72
C GLY A 228 17.51 5.66 -1.53
N PHE A 229 17.37 4.37 -1.27
CA PHE A 229 16.62 3.85 -0.13
C PHE A 229 17.26 4.23 1.22
N VAL A 230 18.56 4.07 1.33
CA VAL A 230 19.29 4.30 2.60
C VAL A 230 19.32 5.79 2.98
N VAL A 231 19.28 6.71 2.02
CA VAL A 231 19.36 8.15 2.30
C VAL A 231 18.23 8.63 3.23
N PRO A 232 16.92 8.51 2.90
CA PRO A 232 15.88 8.98 3.80
C PRO A 232 15.80 8.14 5.09
N VAL A 233 15.99 6.83 5.03
CA VAL A 233 15.97 5.93 6.18
C VAL A 233 17.11 6.27 7.15
N GLY A 234 18.33 6.49 6.64
CA GLY A 234 19.49 6.87 7.45
C GLY A 234 19.36 8.27 8.06
N ALA A 235 18.82 9.23 7.29
CA ALA A 235 18.57 10.58 7.80
C ALA A 235 17.55 10.56 8.96
N TYR A 236 16.45 9.82 8.80
CA TYR A 236 15.47 9.65 9.89
C TYR A 236 16.08 8.93 11.09
N SER A 237 16.82 7.85 10.88
CA SER A 237 17.46 7.09 11.95
C SER A 237 18.47 7.94 12.74
N ALA A 238 19.20 8.84 12.06
CA ALA A 238 20.09 9.77 12.72
C ALA A 238 19.33 10.82 13.56
N TRP A 239 18.19 11.32 13.04
CA TRP A 239 17.31 12.22 13.80
C TRP A 239 16.72 11.51 15.03
N PHE A 240 16.21 10.28 14.87
CA PHE A 240 15.72 9.45 15.97
C PHE A 240 16.82 9.21 17.04
N ALA A 241 18.05 8.93 16.61
CA ALA A 241 19.19 8.74 17.52
C ALA A 241 19.53 10.02 18.29
N GLY A 242 19.40 11.19 17.67
CA GLY A 242 19.59 12.49 18.33
C GLY A 242 18.59 12.74 19.45
N THR A 243 17.38 12.20 19.33
CA THR A 243 16.29 12.34 20.31
C THR A 243 16.34 11.27 21.40
N TYR A 244 16.57 10.01 21.01
CA TYR A 244 16.45 8.85 21.92
C TYR A 244 17.77 8.16 22.26
N GLY A 245 18.90 8.66 21.76
CA GLY A 245 20.24 8.14 22.09
C GLY A 245 20.63 6.85 21.34
N SER A 246 19.75 6.26 20.53
CA SER A 246 20.03 5.05 19.76
C SER A 246 19.41 5.12 18.36
N PRO A 247 20.11 4.64 17.30
CA PRO A 247 19.59 4.68 15.94
C PRO A 247 18.42 3.70 15.78
N GLY A 248 17.37 4.15 15.06
CA GLY A 248 16.18 3.33 14.84
C GLY A 248 15.13 4.06 14.01
N LEU A 249 14.03 3.37 13.75
CA LEU A 249 12.82 3.93 13.15
C LEU A 249 11.69 4.01 14.15
N SER A 250 11.76 3.20 15.22
CA SER A 250 10.86 3.18 16.36
C SER A 250 11.52 2.48 17.54
N GLY A 251 10.99 2.67 18.74
CA GLY A 251 11.47 2.06 19.98
C GLY A 251 10.64 0.87 20.47
N ILE A 252 9.68 0.35 19.66
CA ILE A 252 8.69 -0.64 20.11
C ILE A 252 8.86 -2.04 19.52
N GLY A 253 10.02 -2.35 18.96
CA GLY A 253 10.24 -3.66 18.32
C GLY A 253 9.99 -4.85 19.24
N GLY A 254 10.29 -4.71 20.55
CA GLY A 254 10.00 -5.72 21.56
C GLY A 254 8.50 -5.94 21.77
N VAL A 255 7.73 -4.86 21.84
CA VAL A 255 6.25 -4.93 21.99
C VAL A 255 5.63 -5.65 20.79
N SER A 256 6.01 -5.28 19.57
CA SER A 256 5.49 -5.93 18.35
C SER A 256 5.80 -7.43 18.32
N SER A 257 7.04 -7.81 18.66
CA SER A 257 7.44 -9.22 18.71
C SER A 257 6.69 -9.99 19.80
N TYR A 258 6.51 -9.39 20.96
CA TYR A 258 5.74 -9.96 22.06
C TYR A 258 4.28 -10.19 21.65
N MET A 259 3.61 -9.17 21.10
CA MET A 259 2.22 -9.26 20.63
C MET A 259 2.01 -10.45 19.68
N ARG A 260 2.97 -10.73 18.79
CA ARG A 260 2.89 -11.88 17.89
C ARG A 260 2.76 -13.21 18.64
N THR A 261 3.41 -13.33 19.79
CA THR A 261 3.43 -14.59 20.55
C THR A 261 2.19 -14.81 21.40
N THR A 262 1.47 -13.76 21.77
CA THR A 262 0.31 -13.85 22.68
C THR A 262 -0.80 -14.78 22.18
N THR A 263 -0.90 -15.02 20.87
CA THR A 263 -1.93 -15.87 20.27
C THR A 263 -1.69 -17.37 20.45
N PHE A 264 -0.43 -17.81 20.75
CA PHE A 264 -0.09 -19.21 20.77
C PHE A 264 0.77 -19.65 21.95
N VAL A 265 1.42 -18.69 22.67
CA VAL A 265 2.42 -19.03 23.68
C VAL A 265 1.84 -19.87 24.83
N ASP A 266 2.53 -20.94 25.16
CA ASP A 266 2.38 -21.73 26.39
C ASP A 266 3.56 -21.38 27.30
N CYS A 267 3.28 -20.61 28.35
CA CYS A 267 4.32 -20.09 29.24
C CYS A 267 5.01 -21.14 30.09
N ASP A 268 4.41 -22.31 30.28
CA ASP A 268 5.02 -23.41 31.04
C ASP A 268 6.24 -24.01 30.30
N ARG A 269 6.39 -23.67 29.02
CA ARG A 269 7.53 -24.08 28.19
C ARG A 269 8.66 -23.04 28.15
N LEU A 270 8.52 -21.93 28.88
CA LEU A 270 9.47 -20.83 28.85
C LEU A 270 10.25 -20.72 30.15
N GLU A 271 11.53 -20.34 30.04
CA GLU A 271 12.38 -20.01 31.16
C GLU A 271 12.34 -18.51 31.47
N LEU A 272 11.29 -18.06 32.15
CA LEU A 272 11.05 -16.65 32.42
C LEU A 272 11.56 -16.23 33.80
N ALA A 273 12.24 -15.08 33.83
CA ALA A 273 12.52 -14.40 35.09
C ALA A 273 11.20 -14.08 35.83
N PRO A 274 11.17 -14.07 37.17
CA PRO A 274 9.94 -13.87 37.95
C PRO A 274 9.15 -12.61 37.55
N TYR A 275 9.83 -11.49 37.28
CA TYR A 275 9.20 -10.24 36.85
C TYR A 275 8.63 -10.30 35.42
N ALA A 276 9.11 -11.22 34.57
CA ALA A 276 8.63 -11.36 33.20
C ALA A 276 7.40 -12.28 33.09
N ARG A 277 7.03 -13.02 34.16
CA ARG A 277 5.85 -13.89 34.16
C ARG A 277 4.54 -13.14 33.97
N VAL A 278 4.50 -11.85 34.28
CA VAL A 278 3.34 -10.98 34.01
C VAL A 278 3.01 -10.84 32.50
N LEU A 279 3.96 -11.16 31.63
CA LEU A 279 3.76 -11.19 30.18
C LEU A 279 2.94 -12.39 29.69
N CYS A 280 2.74 -13.40 30.53
CA CYS A 280 1.94 -14.57 30.19
C CYS A 280 0.45 -14.21 30.09
N PRO A 281 -0.21 -14.41 28.93
CA PRO A 281 -1.64 -14.22 28.83
C PRO A 281 -2.39 -15.10 29.84
N PRO A 282 -3.34 -14.57 30.62
CA PRO A 282 -4.09 -15.34 31.60
C PRO A 282 -5.11 -16.29 30.96
N GLU A 283 -5.56 -15.98 29.74
CA GLU A 283 -6.54 -16.79 29.04
C GLU A 283 -5.88 -17.99 28.35
N PRO A 284 -6.57 -19.14 28.24
CA PRO A 284 -6.09 -20.30 27.50
C PRO A 284 -5.92 -20.01 26.02
N VAL A 285 -5.07 -20.76 25.34
CA VAL A 285 -4.91 -20.67 23.88
C VAL A 285 -6.25 -20.96 23.19
N GLY A 286 -6.68 -20.07 22.32
CA GLY A 286 -7.98 -20.15 21.62
C GLY A 286 -9.08 -19.23 22.18
N GLU A 287 -8.91 -18.70 23.40
CA GLU A 287 -9.82 -17.76 24.05
C GLU A 287 -9.17 -16.39 24.30
N ARG A 288 -8.01 -16.15 23.67
CA ARG A 288 -7.22 -14.93 23.86
C ARG A 288 -7.77 -13.77 23.06
N ARG A 289 -7.64 -12.59 23.66
CA ARG A 289 -8.06 -11.31 23.09
C ARG A 289 -7.14 -10.86 21.95
N ASP A 290 -7.45 -9.70 21.37
CA ASP A 290 -6.60 -9.07 20.36
C ASP A 290 -5.16 -8.90 20.91
N PRO A 291 -4.12 -9.27 20.16
CA PRO A 291 -2.72 -9.05 20.58
C PRO A 291 -2.41 -7.61 21.00
N THR A 292 -3.13 -6.62 20.44
CA THR A 292 -3.00 -5.21 20.82
C THR A 292 -3.47 -4.90 22.25
N ASP A 293 -4.39 -5.71 22.80
CA ASP A 293 -4.86 -5.55 24.18
C ASP A 293 -3.76 -5.93 25.18
N TYR A 294 -2.94 -6.93 24.85
CA TYR A 294 -1.77 -7.29 25.65
C TYR A 294 -0.61 -6.31 25.53
N GLY A 295 -0.47 -5.63 24.37
CA GLY A 295 0.65 -4.74 24.07
C GLY A 295 0.37 -3.26 24.36
N TRP A 296 -0.86 -2.78 24.10
CA TRP A 296 -1.15 -1.35 24.04
C TRP A 296 -2.33 -0.87 24.89
N TYR A 297 -3.49 -1.49 24.76
CA TYR A 297 -4.76 -0.85 25.10
C TYR A 297 -5.26 -1.13 26.50
N GLU A 298 -4.99 -2.30 27.07
CA GLU A 298 -5.56 -2.60 28.37
C GLU A 298 -4.70 -2.11 29.53
N ILE A 299 -5.31 -1.35 30.42
CA ILE A 299 -4.77 -1.07 31.76
C ILE A 299 -4.63 -2.41 32.47
N GLY A 300 -3.40 -2.73 32.89
CA GLY A 300 -3.08 -4.02 33.49
C GLY A 300 -2.66 -5.11 32.50
N SER A 301 -2.50 -4.77 31.20
CA SER A 301 -1.89 -5.70 30.24
C SER A 301 -0.49 -6.10 30.68
N GLY A 302 -0.02 -7.26 30.19
CA GLY A 302 1.32 -7.78 30.53
C GLY A 302 2.42 -6.76 30.29
N VAL A 303 2.37 -6.03 29.15
CA VAL A 303 3.37 -5.01 28.82
C VAL A 303 3.27 -3.83 29.77
N GLN A 304 2.08 -3.31 30.06
CA GLN A 304 1.93 -2.16 30.98
C GLN A 304 2.32 -2.51 32.40
N SER A 305 2.02 -3.72 32.83
CA SER A 305 2.32 -4.24 34.20
C SER A 305 3.77 -4.69 34.36
N LEU A 306 4.56 -4.75 33.28
CA LEU A 306 5.96 -5.19 33.32
C LEU A 306 6.84 -4.19 34.07
N ALA A 307 7.21 -4.50 35.28
CA ALA A 307 8.18 -3.78 36.08
C ALA A 307 9.56 -4.45 35.95
N VAL A 308 10.46 -3.83 35.17
CA VAL A 308 11.83 -4.36 35.02
C VAL A 308 12.76 -3.82 36.11
N PRO A 309 13.75 -4.61 36.61
CA PRO A 309 14.76 -4.14 37.54
C PRO A 309 15.59 -2.99 36.95
N PRO A 310 16.21 -2.16 37.81
CA PRO A 310 17.12 -1.11 37.35
C PRO A 310 18.23 -1.65 36.46
N GLY A 311 18.47 -0.99 35.32
CA GLY A 311 19.50 -1.38 34.36
C GLY A 311 19.07 -2.48 33.36
N VAL A 312 17.87 -3.00 33.46
CA VAL A 312 17.31 -3.97 32.48
C VAL A 312 16.52 -3.21 31.43
N ASP A 313 16.84 -3.46 30.15
CA ASP A 313 16.09 -2.90 29.04
C ASP A 313 14.75 -3.65 28.86
N ARG A 314 13.65 -2.90 28.99
CA ARG A 314 12.29 -3.41 28.83
C ARG A 314 12.03 -4.03 27.44
N GLN A 315 12.55 -3.40 26.39
CA GLN A 315 12.39 -3.89 25.02
C GLN A 315 13.15 -5.21 24.81
N ALA A 316 14.33 -5.35 25.43
CA ALA A 316 15.09 -6.59 25.39
C ALA A 316 14.36 -7.73 26.11
N VAL A 317 13.68 -7.46 27.23
CA VAL A 317 12.86 -8.48 27.93
C VAL A 317 11.70 -8.98 27.04
N LEU A 318 11.01 -8.07 26.36
CA LEU A 318 9.91 -8.42 25.45
C LEU A 318 10.42 -9.22 24.24
N GLN A 319 11.58 -8.84 23.69
CA GLN A 319 12.21 -9.58 22.59
C GLN A 319 12.68 -10.97 23.06
N ASP A 320 13.23 -11.08 24.27
CA ASP A 320 13.65 -12.36 24.83
C ASP A 320 12.45 -13.31 25.04
N PHE A 321 11.36 -12.79 25.61
CA PHE A 321 10.10 -13.54 25.72
C PHE A 321 9.64 -14.08 24.35
N ALA A 322 9.59 -13.22 23.35
CA ALA A 322 9.19 -13.61 22.01
C ALA A 322 10.13 -14.65 21.39
N ARG A 323 11.45 -14.48 21.56
CA ARG A 323 12.45 -15.44 21.08
C ARG A 323 12.29 -16.81 21.73
N GLN A 324 12.08 -16.88 23.06
CA GLN A 324 11.85 -18.11 23.78
C GLN A 324 10.57 -18.79 23.29
N ALA A 325 9.45 -18.06 23.15
CA ALA A 325 8.19 -18.57 22.65
C ALA A 325 8.32 -19.18 21.24
N LEU A 326 9.00 -18.47 20.33
CA LEU A 326 9.24 -18.94 18.96
C LEU A 326 10.14 -20.19 18.93
N ALA A 327 11.17 -20.24 19.79
CA ALA A 327 12.09 -21.37 19.88
C ALA A 327 11.44 -22.61 20.48
N ALA A 328 10.60 -22.43 21.52
CA ALA A 328 9.92 -23.52 22.21
C ALA A 328 8.71 -24.08 21.41
N GLN A 329 8.08 -23.23 20.58
CA GLN A 329 6.81 -23.55 19.90
C GLN A 329 6.81 -23.19 18.41
N PRO A 330 7.79 -23.64 17.60
CA PRO A 330 7.90 -23.21 16.19
C PRO A 330 6.73 -23.70 15.33
N LEU A 331 6.14 -24.85 15.64
CA LEU A 331 4.99 -25.39 14.89
C LEU A 331 3.70 -24.63 15.19
N ASP A 332 3.49 -24.22 16.45
CA ASP A 332 2.31 -23.46 16.84
C ASP A 332 2.39 -22.06 16.24
N TYR A 333 3.56 -21.43 16.23
CA TYR A 333 3.81 -20.20 15.51
C TYR A 333 3.52 -20.36 14.00
N ALA A 334 4.04 -21.39 13.35
CA ALA A 334 3.82 -21.62 11.92
C ALA A 334 2.32 -21.82 11.60
N ARG A 335 1.57 -22.55 12.44
CA ARG A 335 0.11 -22.72 12.30
C ARG A 335 -0.62 -21.39 12.37
N VAL A 336 -0.26 -20.54 13.34
CA VAL A 336 -0.90 -19.23 13.52
C VAL A 336 -0.59 -18.33 12.33
N VAL A 337 0.65 -18.27 11.84
CA VAL A 337 1.01 -17.52 10.64
C VAL A 337 0.23 -18.00 9.41
N LEU A 338 0.19 -19.31 9.17
CA LEU A 338 -0.53 -19.88 8.02
C LEU A 338 -2.05 -19.60 8.09
N ARG A 339 -2.63 -19.69 9.29
CA ARG A 339 -4.03 -19.32 9.51
C ARG A 339 -4.27 -17.85 9.20
N ASP A 340 -3.42 -16.95 9.69
CA ASP A 340 -3.54 -15.50 9.50
C ASP A 340 -3.38 -15.14 8.01
N VAL A 341 -2.40 -15.72 7.32
CA VAL A 341 -2.26 -15.57 5.87
C VAL A 341 -3.50 -16.07 5.11
N ALA A 342 -4.10 -17.18 5.56
CA ALA A 342 -5.31 -17.73 4.92
C ALA A 342 -6.52 -16.80 5.07
N LEU A 343 -6.62 -16.01 6.15
CA LEU A 343 -7.67 -15.01 6.33
C LEU A 343 -7.66 -13.93 5.24
N GLY A 344 -6.50 -13.57 4.70
CA GLY A 344 -6.40 -12.63 3.58
C GLY A 344 -7.10 -13.12 2.31
N PHE A 345 -7.40 -14.42 2.22
CA PHE A 345 -8.11 -15.05 1.10
C PHE A 345 -9.55 -15.46 1.44
N ASP A 346 -10.04 -15.11 2.63
CA ASP A 346 -11.42 -15.40 3.03
C ASP A 346 -12.41 -14.72 2.06
N PRO A 347 -13.43 -15.44 1.56
CA PRO A 347 -14.47 -14.85 0.71
C PRO A 347 -15.19 -13.67 1.35
N LEU A 348 -15.33 -13.68 2.66
CA LEU A 348 -16.03 -12.66 3.42
C LEU A 348 -15.06 -11.92 4.35
N ARG A 349 -15.02 -10.60 4.24
CA ARG A 349 -14.39 -9.76 5.26
C ARG A 349 -15.31 -9.73 6.49
N ALA A 350 -15.11 -10.69 7.38
CA ALA A 350 -15.91 -10.85 8.59
C ALA A 350 -14.97 -11.03 9.80
N ASP A 351 -15.51 -10.72 10.97
CA ASP A 351 -14.85 -11.04 12.24
C ASP A 351 -14.83 -12.56 12.41
N ARG A 352 -13.67 -13.16 12.43
CA ARG A 352 -13.47 -14.60 12.60
C ARG A 352 -13.01 -14.95 14.01
N PHE A 353 -12.32 -14.01 14.63
CA PHE A 353 -11.77 -14.12 15.98
C PHE A 353 -11.91 -12.75 16.65
N GLU A 354 -11.83 -12.68 17.96
CA GLU A 354 -11.92 -11.41 18.69
C GLU A 354 -10.86 -10.39 18.30
N TYR A 355 -9.73 -10.84 17.76
CA TYR A 355 -8.59 -9.99 17.42
C TYR A 355 -8.50 -9.54 15.96
N ASN A 356 -9.34 -10.02 15.05
CA ASN A 356 -9.29 -9.59 13.64
C ASN A 356 -10.55 -8.82 13.21
N THR A 357 -10.95 -7.89 14.03
CA THR A 357 -12.17 -7.10 13.84
C THR A 357 -12.14 -6.29 12.55
N VAL A 358 -13.22 -6.42 11.77
CA VAL A 358 -13.40 -5.75 10.47
C VAL A 358 -14.08 -4.39 10.63
N PHE A 359 -14.89 -4.21 11.67
CA PHE A 359 -15.74 -3.01 11.80
C PHE A 359 -14.94 -1.69 11.79
N LYS A 360 -13.70 -1.70 12.27
CA LYS A 360 -12.81 -0.52 12.27
C LYS A 360 -12.45 -0.03 10.86
N TRP A 361 -12.64 -0.88 9.83
CA TRP A 361 -12.23 -0.63 8.44
C TRP A 361 -13.43 -0.60 7.49
N LYS A 362 -14.61 -0.30 8.04
CA LYS A 362 -15.89 -0.20 7.34
C LYS A 362 -16.48 1.21 7.47
N PHE A 363 -17.39 1.52 6.56
CA PHE A 363 -18.23 2.70 6.70
C PHE A 363 -19.18 2.53 7.89
N ALA A 364 -19.34 3.58 8.69
CA ALA A 364 -20.22 3.58 9.84
C ALA A 364 -21.51 4.36 9.55
N THR A 365 -22.62 3.93 10.13
CA THR A 365 -23.90 4.67 10.04
C THR A 365 -24.02 5.78 11.10
N TYR A 366 -23.12 5.77 12.06
CA TYR A 366 -23.06 6.76 13.14
C TYR A 366 -21.58 7.09 13.43
N VAL A 367 -21.38 8.25 14.02
CA VAL A 367 -20.15 8.60 14.71
C VAL A 367 -20.45 8.55 16.19
N ASP A 368 -19.55 8.03 16.99
CA ASP A 368 -19.62 8.25 18.43
C ASP A 368 -19.73 9.76 18.66
N ARG A 369 -20.89 10.19 19.17
CA ARG A 369 -21.27 11.61 19.19
C ARG A 369 -20.44 12.43 20.16
N GLU A 370 -19.77 11.77 21.08
CA GLU A 370 -18.83 12.45 21.99
C GLU A 370 -17.41 12.27 21.48
N PRO A 371 -16.71 13.38 21.19
CA PRO A 371 -15.29 13.33 20.94
C PRO A 371 -14.62 12.67 22.14
N THR A 372 -13.96 11.57 21.90
CA THR A 372 -13.16 10.96 22.97
C THR A 372 -11.94 11.86 23.25
N PRO A 373 -11.38 11.87 24.48
CA PRO A 373 -10.12 12.58 24.77
C PRO A 373 -8.98 12.21 23.82
N TRP A 374 -9.14 11.10 23.08
CA TRP A 374 -8.20 10.62 22.07
C TRP A 374 -8.43 11.24 20.69
N THR A 375 -9.68 11.39 20.25
CA THR A 375 -10.02 11.85 18.88
C THR A 375 -10.21 13.35 18.77
N GLU A 376 -10.63 14.00 19.87
CA GLU A 376 -10.92 15.44 19.91
C GLU A 376 -9.73 16.32 19.50
N PRO A 377 -8.50 16.11 20.03
CA PRO A 377 -7.37 16.96 19.68
C PRO A 377 -7.06 16.95 18.17
N GLY A 378 -7.23 15.80 17.51
CA GLY A 378 -6.95 15.68 16.08
C GLY A 378 -7.82 16.58 15.21
N PHE A 379 -9.08 16.82 15.57
CA PHE A 379 -9.95 17.75 14.85
C PHE A 379 -9.81 19.18 15.35
N ALA A 380 -9.69 19.39 16.68
CA ALA A 380 -9.59 20.71 17.29
C ALA A 380 -8.35 21.45 16.79
N ASP A 381 -7.22 20.75 16.68
CA ASP A 381 -5.93 21.32 16.28
C ASP A 381 -5.82 21.52 14.75
N HIS A 382 -6.64 20.81 13.95
CA HIS A 382 -6.53 20.80 12.48
C HIS A 382 -7.89 21.07 11.81
N GLY A 383 -8.30 22.32 11.77
CA GLY A 383 -9.52 22.80 11.11
C GLY A 383 -10.74 22.98 12.01
N GLY A 384 -10.74 22.43 13.24
CA GLY A 384 -11.76 22.67 14.28
C GLY A 384 -13.15 22.09 14.00
N VAL A 385 -13.37 21.36 12.90
CA VAL A 385 -14.65 20.76 12.52
C VAL A 385 -14.68 19.30 12.94
N GLN A 386 -15.62 18.95 13.81
CA GLN A 386 -15.81 17.56 14.23
C GLN A 386 -16.37 16.69 13.11
N GLN A 387 -16.02 15.43 13.11
CA GLN A 387 -16.54 14.43 12.18
C GLN A 387 -18.08 14.39 12.23
N GLN A 388 -18.70 14.39 11.06
CA GLN A 388 -20.12 14.29 10.87
C GLN A 388 -20.45 13.02 10.08
N THR A 389 -21.56 12.37 10.39
CA THR A 389 -22.15 11.33 9.56
C THR A 389 -23.45 11.84 8.98
N ARG A 390 -23.52 11.97 7.64
CA ARG A 390 -24.67 12.54 6.94
C ARG A 390 -25.49 11.48 6.21
N GLN A 391 -26.75 11.37 6.60
CA GLN A 391 -27.73 10.53 5.94
C GLN A 391 -28.37 11.25 4.74
N PRO A 392 -28.78 10.53 3.68
CA PRO A 392 -28.75 9.07 3.51
C PRO A 392 -27.42 8.51 2.93
N TRP A 393 -26.39 9.34 2.78
CA TRP A 393 -25.14 9.00 2.12
C TRP A 393 -24.35 7.92 2.87
N ALA A 394 -24.36 7.98 4.20
CA ALA A 394 -23.70 6.97 5.02
C ALA A 394 -24.34 5.59 4.85
N ASP A 395 -25.68 5.51 4.87
CA ASP A 395 -26.39 4.24 4.64
C ASP A 395 -26.14 3.68 3.24
N LEU A 396 -26.06 4.56 2.23
CA LEU A 396 -25.69 4.17 0.87
C LEU A 396 -24.30 3.54 0.83
N LEU A 397 -23.32 4.10 1.54
CA LEU A 397 -21.94 3.58 1.59
C LEU A 397 -21.86 2.29 2.38
N VAL A 398 -22.62 2.11 3.46
CA VAL A 398 -22.73 0.84 4.18
C VAL A 398 -23.37 -0.25 3.29
N ALA A 399 -24.36 0.11 2.48
CA ALA A 399 -24.92 -0.83 1.49
C ALA A 399 -23.89 -1.16 0.36
N TYR A 400 -23.16 -0.14 -0.10
CA TYR A 400 -22.09 -0.26 -1.09
C TYR A 400 -20.99 -1.24 -0.65
N GLU A 401 -20.48 -1.11 0.57
CA GLU A 401 -19.37 -1.94 1.06
C GLU A 401 -19.70 -3.43 1.18
N ARG A 402 -21.00 -3.79 1.28
CA ARG A 402 -21.45 -5.19 1.32
C ARG A 402 -21.17 -5.94 0.03
N VAL A 403 -21.07 -5.24 -1.09
CA VAL A 403 -20.93 -5.81 -2.42
C VAL A 403 -19.68 -5.35 -3.16
N VAL A 404 -19.17 -4.15 -2.86
CA VAL A 404 -18.02 -3.56 -3.58
C VAL A 404 -16.77 -3.63 -2.72
N TYR A 405 -16.19 -4.82 -2.69
CA TYR A 405 -14.87 -5.09 -2.11
C TYR A 405 -14.16 -6.16 -2.93
N THR A 406 -12.86 -6.21 -2.84
CA THR A 406 -12.07 -7.24 -3.52
C THR A 406 -12.13 -8.53 -2.72
N TRP A 407 -12.82 -9.53 -3.23
CA TRP A 407 -13.03 -10.81 -2.57
C TRP A 407 -11.71 -11.56 -2.40
N GLY A 408 -11.51 -12.20 -1.26
CA GLY A 408 -10.31 -12.99 -0.99
C GLY A 408 -9.99 -14.03 -2.07
N PRO A 409 -10.96 -14.78 -2.63
CA PRO A 409 -10.71 -15.68 -3.77
C PRO A 409 -10.18 -14.97 -5.02
N VAL A 410 -10.56 -13.71 -5.27
CA VAL A 410 -10.01 -12.92 -6.39
C VAL A 410 -8.55 -12.54 -6.11
N VAL A 411 -8.22 -12.21 -4.86
CA VAL A 411 -6.85 -11.95 -4.43
C VAL A 411 -6.00 -13.21 -4.58
N LEU A 412 -6.49 -14.37 -4.13
CA LEU A 412 -5.81 -15.67 -4.29
C LEU A 412 -5.59 -16.03 -5.77
N LEU A 413 -6.62 -15.93 -6.59
CA LEU A 413 -6.51 -16.18 -8.04
C LEU A 413 -5.48 -15.24 -8.67
N SER A 414 -5.50 -13.97 -8.27
CA SER A 414 -4.54 -12.97 -8.75
C SER A 414 -3.11 -13.31 -8.34
N LEU A 415 -2.90 -13.78 -7.12
CA LEU A 415 -1.61 -14.28 -6.64
C LEU A 415 -1.14 -15.48 -7.47
N VAL A 416 -2.01 -16.48 -7.68
CA VAL A 416 -1.67 -17.68 -8.47
C VAL A 416 -1.30 -17.32 -9.90
N VAL A 417 -2.11 -16.51 -10.60
CA VAL A 417 -1.83 -16.08 -11.97
C VAL A 417 -0.56 -15.24 -12.03
N GLY A 418 -0.36 -14.34 -11.08
CA GLY A 418 0.86 -13.55 -10.94
C GLY A 418 2.10 -14.43 -10.72
N ALA A 419 2.04 -15.40 -9.81
CA ALA A 419 3.13 -16.34 -9.52
C ALA A 419 3.47 -17.21 -10.76
N VAL A 420 2.45 -17.74 -11.45
CA VAL A 420 2.66 -18.47 -12.73
C VAL A 420 3.33 -17.56 -13.76
N GLY A 421 2.93 -16.30 -13.89
CA GLY A 421 3.56 -15.34 -14.79
C GLY A 421 5.01 -15.02 -14.38
N ALA A 422 5.28 -14.84 -13.09
CA ALA A 422 6.60 -14.56 -12.56
C ALA A 422 7.58 -15.75 -12.75
N LEU A 423 7.09 -16.97 -12.67
CA LEU A 423 7.90 -18.19 -12.80
C LEU A 423 8.02 -18.66 -14.26
N SER A 424 7.03 -18.37 -15.12
CA SER A 424 7.00 -18.86 -16.50
C SER A 424 7.96 -18.10 -17.42
N PRO A 425 8.86 -18.80 -18.14
CA PRO A 425 9.67 -18.18 -19.19
C PRO A 425 8.81 -17.54 -20.33
N ARG A 426 7.56 -18.02 -20.50
CA ARG A 426 6.64 -17.50 -21.51
C ARG A 426 6.24 -16.04 -21.29
N ALA A 427 6.29 -15.54 -20.05
CA ALA A 427 6.05 -14.12 -19.74
C ALA A 427 7.16 -13.18 -20.25
N GLY A 428 8.31 -13.73 -20.66
CA GLY A 428 9.38 -13.00 -21.32
C GLY A 428 9.85 -11.76 -20.55
N ALA A 429 9.86 -10.61 -21.22
CA ALA A 429 10.32 -9.36 -20.63
C ALA A 429 9.42 -8.82 -19.50
N ALA A 430 8.17 -9.26 -19.38
CA ALA A 430 7.26 -8.85 -18.32
C ALA A 430 7.53 -9.58 -16.99
N ARG A 431 8.23 -10.71 -17.05
CA ARG A 431 8.51 -11.57 -15.88
C ARG A 431 9.08 -10.81 -14.66
N PRO A 432 10.11 -9.97 -14.78
CA PRO A 432 10.64 -9.25 -13.62
C PRO A 432 9.62 -8.27 -13.00
N LEU A 433 8.80 -7.60 -13.83
CA LEU A 433 7.78 -6.69 -13.33
C LEU A 433 6.62 -7.43 -12.64
N VAL A 434 6.19 -8.56 -13.20
CA VAL A 434 5.18 -9.42 -12.54
C VAL A 434 5.71 -9.91 -11.20
N LEU A 435 6.98 -10.34 -11.13
CA LEU A 435 7.60 -10.75 -9.87
C LEU A 435 7.65 -9.60 -8.86
N LEU A 436 8.04 -8.40 -9.27
CA LEU A 436 8.04 -7.21 -8.40
C LEU A 436 6.64 -6.95 -7.82
N LEU A 437 5.61 -6.95 -8.65
CA LEU A 437 4.23 -6.74 -8.23
C LEU A 437 3.74 -7.81 -7.23
N VAL A 438 4.12 -9.08 -7.47
CA VAL A 438 3.78 -10.19 -6.56
C VAL A 438 4.53 -10.06 -5.23
N LEU A 439 5.84 -9.78 -5.26
CA LEU A 439 6.64 -9.64 -4.04
C LEU A 439 6.18 -8.44 -3.20
N VAL A 440 5.89 -7.31 -3.83
CA VAL A 440 5.40 -6.12 -3.12
C VAL A 440 3.97 -6.35 -2.61
N GLY A 441 3.05 -6.83 -3.46
CA GLY A 441 1.66 -7.05 -3.09
C GLY A 441 1.50 -8.10 -1.99
N PHE A 442 1.98 -9.31 -2.23
CA PHE A 442 1.83 -10.42 -1.29
C PHE A 442 2.79 -10.34 -0.11
N GLY A 443 4.07 -10.05 -0.37
CA GLY A 443 5.09 -10.03 0.69
C GLY A 443 4.81 -9.00 1.77
N LEU A 444 4.37 -7.79 1.41
CA LEU A 444 4.04 -6.75 2.40
C LEU A 444 2.74 -7.05 3.15
N SER A 445 1.80 -7.79 2.55
CA SER A 445 0.57 -8.18 3.24
C SER A 445 0.78 -9.31 4.24
N VAL A 446 1.74 -10.21 3.96
CA VAL A 446 2.08 -11.35 4.84
C VAL A 446 3.04 -10.95 5.97
N LEU A 447 3.86 -9.92 5.77
CA LEU A 447 4.87 -9.55 6.75
C LEU A 447 4.30 -9.21 8.13
N PRO A 448 3.18 -8.47 8.28
CA PRO A 448 2.52 -8.28 9.59
C PRO A 448 2.05 -9.59 10.22
N ASP A 449 1.57 -10.54 9.42
CA ASP A 449 1.13 -11.86 9.90
C ASP A 449 2.30 -12.65 10.51
N ILE A 450 3.51 -12.44 10.00
CA ILE A 450 4.74 -13.03 10.53
C ILE A 450 5.20 -12.30 11.79
N THR A 451 5.16 -10.95 11.79
CA THR A 451 5.86 -10.14 12.79
C THR A 451 5.00 -9.63 13.95
N THR A 452 3.69 -9.48 13.71
CA THR A 452 2.77 -8.87 14.70
C THR A 452 1.44 -9.61 14.76
N GLN A 453 0.56 -9.41 13.79
CA GLN A 453 -0.76 -10.04 13.71
C GLN A 453 -1.41 -9.77 12.35
N PHE A 454 -2.47 -10.53 12.03
CA PHE A 454 -3.35 -10.22 10.92
C PHE A 454 -4.22 -9.01 11.24
N VAL A 455 -4.25 -8.04 10.32
CA VAL A 455 -5.21 -6.93 10.34
C VAL A 455 -5.69 -6.70 8.90
N TRP A 456 -6.99 -6.58 8.70
CA TRP A 456 -7.57 -6.43 7.36
C TRP A 456 -6.96 -5.29 6.55
N ARG A 457 -6.67 -4.14 7.15
CA ARG A 457 -6.05 -2.99 6.45
C ARG A 457 -4.65 -3.31 5.89
N TYR A 458 -3.95 -4.26 6.47
CA TYR A 458 -2.61 -4.63 5.98
C TYR A 458 -2.65 -5.44 4.68
N GLN A 459 -3.85 -5.85 4.23
CA GLN A 459 -4.05 -6.51 2.95
C GLN A 459 -4.09 -5.53 1.75
N LEU A 460 -4.03 -4.20 1.97
CA LEU A 460 -4.08 -3.21 0.90
C LEU A 460 -3.09 -3.46 -0.24
N PRO A 461 -1.80 -3.73 0.01
CA PRO A 461 -0.86 -4.02 -1.08
C PRO A 461 -1.28 -5.22 -1.94
N ALA A 462 -1.79 -6.29 -1.34
CA ALA A 462 -2.29 -7.46 -2.05
C ALA A 462 -3.55 -7.15 -2.87
N ILE A 463 -4.51 -6.47 -2.27
CA ILE A 463 -5.78 -6.08 -2.90
C ILE A 463 -5.55 -5.25 -4.16
N VAL A 464 -4.55 -4.36 -4.15
CA VAL A 464 -4.30 -3.42 -5.25
C VAL A 464 -3.31 -4.00 -6.26
N LEU A 465 -2.18 -4.55 -5.83
CA LEU A 465 -1.09 -4.90 -6.74
C LEU A 465 -1.20 -6.31 -7.34
N LEU A 466 -1.84 -7.27 -6.65
CA LEU A 466 -1.99 -8.62 -7.20
C LEU A 466 -2.93 -8.67 -8.42
N PRO A 467 -4.08 -7.98 -8.47
CA PRO A 467 -4.88 -7.90 -9.70
C PRO A 467 -4.10 -7.27 -10.87
N VAL A 468 -3.27 -6.26 -10.62
CA VAL A 468 -2.38 -5.67 -11.63
C VAL A 468 -1.36 -6.70 -12.13
N ALA A 469 -0.75 -7.47 -11.21
CA ALA A 469 0.17 -8.56 -11.55
C ALA A 469 -0.52 -9.64 -12.41
N ALA A 470 -1.73 -10.06 -12.03
CA ALA A 470 -2.49 -11.08 -12.74
C ALA A 470 -2.87 -10.64 -14.16
N VAL A 471 -3.33 -9.41 -14.33
CA VAL A 471 -3.70 -8.86 -15.63
C VAL A 471 -2.47 -8.75 -16.54
N LEU A 472 -1.33 -8.28 -16.01
CA LEU A 472 -0.07 -8.21 -16.74
C LEU A 472 0.42 -9.61 -17.13
N ALA A 473 0.43 -10.57 -16.19
CA ALA A 473 0.82 -11.96 -16.42
C ALA A 473 -0.05 -12.64 -17.45
N GLY A 474 -1.40 -12.54 -17.31
CA GLY A 474 -2.35 -13.11 -18.24
C GLY A 474 -2.20 -12.56 -19.66
N SER A 475 -1.94 -11.26 -19.80
CA SER A 475 -1.64 -10.65 -21.11
C SER A 475 -0.32 -11.19 -21.70
N ALA A 476 0.75 -11.26 -20.88
CA ALA A 476 2.05 -11.72 -21.34
C ALA A 476 2.04 -13.22 -21.75
N LEU A 477 1.32 -14.05 -21.01
CA LEU A 477 1.21 -15.50 -21.29
C LEU A 477 0.39 -15.83 -22.56
N ARG A 478 -0.60 -14.98 -22.90
CA ARG A 478 -1.45 -15.16 -24.10
C ARG A 478 -0.73 -14.77 -25.40
N HIS A 479 0.18 -13.81 -25.35
CA HIS A 479 0.82 -13.29 -26.56
C HIS A 479 2.12 -14.06 -26.86
N ARG A 480 2.04 -15.06 -27.73
CA ARG A 480 3.20 -15.79 -28.27
C ARG A 480 3.90 -14.89 -29.31
N GLY A 481 4.91 -14.12 -28.90
CA GLY A 481 5.75 -13.38 -29.84
C GLY A 481 6.37 -12.10 -29.24
N PRO A 482 7.55 -11.65 -29.70
CA PRO A 482 8.19 -10.44 -29.20
C PRO A 482 7.42 -9.20 -29.69
N ARG A 483 6.47 -8.69 -28.91
CA ARG A 483 5.98 -7.32 -29.16
C ARG A 483 7.10 -6.34 -28.87
N ARG A 484 7.49 -5.53 -29.86
CA ARG A 484 8.36 -4.38 -29.69
C ARG A 484 7.59 -3.37 -28.81
N VAL A 485 8.00 -3.25 -27.55
CA VAL A 485 7.63 -2.12 -26.69
C VAL A 485 8.62 -1.01 -27.04
N PRO A 486 8.15 0.17 -27.42
CA PRO A 486 9.00 1.31 -27.79
C PRO A 486 9.88 1.79 -26.63
#